data_6b8cad835348f5c32a470925d1d8b41f
#
_entry.id   6b8cad835348f5c32a470925d1d8b41f
#
_cell.length_a   1.000
_cell.length_b   1.000
_cell.length_c   1.000
_cell.angle_alpha   90.00
_cell.angle_beta   90.00
_cell.angle_gamma   90.00
#
_symmetry.space_group_name_H-M   'P 1'
#
loop_
_entity.id
_entity.type
_entity.pdbx_description
1 polymer ?
#
loop_
_entity_poly.entity_id
_entity_poly.type
_entity_poly.pdbx_seq_one_letter_code
_entity_poly.pdbx_strand_id
1 'polypeptide(L)'
;MFAVIAVIALVAAGVAAVIVLRHKNAPVGSAAETSSADSGPTPLRSIRLAAPNVATKPGTSEPKATLTVYEDFLCPFCGRFEQVYGPTIGKLITDGRVAVDYTMVSILGRGDLTSYSVRAGAAAYCVADADTAAFQRFHAALFAHQPDESAQTFPADDELVEQAKKAGAPDSVADCITGGKYRDMVNSAVKSSGINSTPTVLLNGTDIGDAVLLHPDPQALLDQLKNVSG
;
A
#
# COMPACT_ATOMS: atom_id res chain seq x y z
N MET A 1 -16.28 56.14 -29.73
CA MET A 1 -15.30 55.04 -29.46
C MET A 1 -14.20 55.43 -28.46
N PHE A 2 -13.76 56.66 -28.41
CA PHE A 2 -12.68 57.12 -27.51
C PHE A 2 -13.07 57.29 -26.04
N ALA A 3 -14.31 57.53 -25.70
CA ALA A 3 -14.79 57.72 -24.31
C ALA A 3 -14.81 56.40 -23.50
N VAL A 4 -15.06 55.28 -24.14
CA VAL A 4 -15.15 53.95 -23.45
C VAL A 4 -13.77 53.45 -23.04
N ILE A 5 -12.72 53.73 -23.84
CA ILE A 5 -11.35 53.30 -23.54
C ILE A 5 -10.77 54.05 -22.34
N ALA A 6 -11.08 55.33 -22.18
CA ALA A 6 -10.63 56.14 -21.04
C ALA A 6 -11.17 55.66 -19.68
N VAL A 7 -12.44 55.20 -19.63
CA VAL A 7 -13.04 54.71 -18.42
C VAL A 7 -12.44 53.39 -17.96
N ILE A 8 -12.12 52.50 -18.90
CA ILE A 8 -11.46 51.20 -18.60
C ILE A 8 -10.06 51.37 -18.01
N ALA A 9 -9.29 52.35 -18.57
CA ALA A 9 -7.94 52.65 -18.08
C ALA A 9 -7.95 53.21 -16.64
N LEU A 10 -8.92 54.02 -16.27
CA LEU A 10 -9.06 54.58 -14.90
C LEU A 10 -9.45 53.54 -13.88
N VAL A 11 -10.32 52.59 -14.25
CA VAL A 11 -10.71 51.49 -13.36
C VAL A 11 -9.53 50.53 -13.12
N ALA A 12 -8.74 50.20 -14.13
CA ALA A 12 -7.55 49.37 -14.01
C ALA A 12 -6.48 50.01 -13.11
N ALA A 13 -6.27 51.29 -13.20
CA ALA A 13 -5.30 52.03 -12.35
C ALA A 13 -5.79 52.09 -10.87
N GLY A 14 -7.08 52.24 -10.64
CA GLY A 14 -7.65 52.24 -9.29
C GLY A 14 -7.55 50.88 -8.55
N VAL A 15 -7.75 49.79 -9.27
CA VAL A 15 -7.63 48.42 -8.71
C VAL A 15 -6.16 48.11 -8.39
N ALA A 16 -5.20 48.47 -9.24
CA ALA A 16 -3.78 48.26 -8.99
C ALA A 16 -3.28 49.03 -7.76
N ALA A 17 -3.73 50.26 -7.55
CA ALA A 17 -3.38 51.10 -6.39
C ALA A 17 -3.92 50.55 -5.06
N VAL A 18 -5.13 49.96 -5.04
CA VAL A 18 -5.71 49.33 -3.86
C VAL A 18 -4.97 48.07 -3.47
N ILE A 19 -4.53 47.26 -4.45
CA ILE A 19 -3.77 46.02 -4.19
C ILE A 19 -2.39 46.34 -3.61
N VAL A 20 -1.70 47.37 -4.13
CA VAL A 20 -0.35 47.76 -3.64
C VAL A 20 -0.42 48.35 -2.21
N LEU A 21 -1.46 49.12 -1.89
CA LEU A 21 -1.61 49.70 -0.55
C LEU A 21 -1.98 48.68 0.53
N ARG A 22 -2.69 47.58 0.17
CA ARG A 22 -2.99 46.50 1.12
C ARG A 22 -1.76 45.63 1.47
N HIS A 23 -0.74 45.57 0.61
CA HIS A 23 0.48 44.78 0.89
C HIS A 23 1.48 45.47 1.81
N LYS A 24 1.32 46.79 2.10
CA LYS A 24 2.30 47.52 2.93
C LYS A 24 1.92 47.64 4.40
N ASN A 25 0.73 47.22 4.83
CA ASN A 25 0.27 47.35 6.21
C ASN A 25 -0.16 46.03 6.86
N ALA A 26 0.45 44.89 6.48
CA ALA A 26 0.30 43.65 7.25
C ALA A 26 1.24 43.72 8.47
N PRO A 27 0.74 43.59 9.70
CA PRO A 27 1.61 43.45 10.88
C PRO A 27 2.31 42.10 10.79
N VAL A 28 3.62 42.10 11.04
CA VAL A 28 4.42 40.89 11.23
C VAL A 28 3.99 40.26 12.55
N GLY A 29 2.89 39.51 12.53
CA GLY A 29 2.51 38.62 13.59
C GLY A 29 3.19 37.28 13.35
N SER A 30 4.00 36.86 14.31
CA SER A 30 4.55 35.50 14.38
C SER A 30 3.39 34.51 14.36
N ALA A 31 3.06 33.96 13.18
CA ALA A 31 2.18 32.82 13.07
C ALA A 31 2.99 31.61 13.54
N ALA A 32 2.66 31.12 14.75
CA ALA A 32 2.93 29.75 15.08
C ALA A 32 2.36 28.89 13.94
N GLU A 33 3.20 28.17 13.22
CA GLU A 33 2.79 27.14 12.29
C GLU A 33 2.05 26.08 13.10
N THR A 34 0.76 26.21 13.22
CA THR A 34 -0.11 25.08 13.54
C THR A 34 -0.02 24.18 12.31
N SER A 35 0.82 23.17 12.40
CA SER A 35 0.84 22.04 11.48
C SER A 35 -0.55 21.41 11.58
N SER A 36 -1.48 21.84 10.75
CA SER A 36 -2.71 21.12 10.52
C SER A 36 -2.28 19.81 9.90
N ALA A 37 -2.29 18.75 10.71
CA ALA A 37 -2.20 17.40 10.19
C ALA A 37 -3.31 17.28 9.14
N ASP A 38 -2.91 17.11 7.88
CA ASP A 38 -3.81 16.86 6.78
C ASP A 38 -4.55 15.56 7.10
N SER A 39 -5.82 15.67 7.47
CA SER A 39 -6.68 14.55 7.86
C SER A 39 -7.25 13.81 6.65
N GLY A 40 -6.59 13.88 5.52
CA GLY A 40 -6.92 13.09 4.34
C GLY A 40 -6.60 11.60 4.55
N PRO A 41 -7.33 10.69 3.88
CA PRO A 41 -7.01 9.26 3.94
C PRO A 41 -5.56 9.04 3.48
N THR A 42 -4.82 8.21 4.24
CA THR A 42 -3.45 7.82 3.87
C THR A 42 -3.43 7.27 2.45
N PRO A 43 -2.60 7.79 1.53
CA PRO A 43 -2.52 7.30 0.16
C PRO A 43 -2.17 5.82 0.12
N LEU A 44 -2.82 5.06 -0.77
CA LEU A 44 -2.50 3.65 -0.99
C LEU A 44 -1.03 3.50 -1.39
N ARG A 45 -0.35 2.57 -0.74
CA ARG A 45 1.04 2.21 -1.04
C ARG A 45 1.21 0.70 -0.98
N SER A 46 2.23 0.18 -1.67
CA SER A 46 2.65 -1.22 -1.57
C SER A 46 3.80 -1.37 -0.56
N ILE A 47 3.91 -2.56 0.01
CA ILE A 47 5.03 -2.99 0.83
C ILE A 47 6.01 -3.71 -0.07
N ARG A 48 7.18 -3.11 -0.33
CA ARG A 48 8.19 -3.70 -1.19
C ARG A 48 9.14 -4.61 -0.44
N LEU A 49 9.31 -5.85 -0.93
CA LEU A 49 10.35 -6.77 -0.56
C LEU A 49 11.31 -6.97 -1.73
N ALA A 50 12.59 -6.70 -1.53
CA ALA A 50 13.63 -6.94 -2.51
C ALA A 50 14.97 -7.16 -1.81
N ALA A 51 15.79 -8.06 -2.33
CA ALA A 51 17.17 -8.16 -1.86
C ALA A 51 17.98 -6.92 -2.30
N PRO A 52 19.03 -6.52 -1.54
CA PRO A 52 19.90 -5.40 -1.91
C PRO A 52 20.55 -5.56 -3.29
N ASN A 53 20.74 -6.80 -3.73
CA ASN A 53 21.35 -7.17 -5.01
C ASN A 53 20.32 -7.57 -6.06
N VAL A 54 19.09 -7.12 -5.95
CA VAL A 54 18.05 -7.45 -6.94
C VAL A 54 18.50 -7.04 -8.35
N ALA A 55 18.28 -7.93 -9.32
CA ALA A 55 18.65 -7.70 -10.71
C ALA A 55 17.87 -6.50 -11.26
N THR A 56 18.57 -5.50 -11.81
CA THR A 56 17.96 -4.27 -12.33
C THR A 56 18.00 -4.20 -13.85
N LYS A 57 17.17 -3.38 -14.43
CA LYS A 57 17.21 -3.04 -15.86
C LYS A 57 18.50 -2.30 -16.18
N PRO A 58 19.11 -2.49 -17.35
CA PRO A 58 20.38 -1.85 -17.72
C PRO A 58 20.34 -0.33 -17.55
N GLY A 59 21.30 0.22 -16.81
CA GLY A 59 21.44 1.66 -16.58
C GLY A 59 20.40 2.29 -15.64
N THR A 60 19.63 1.48 -14.90
CA THR A 60 18.61 1.98 -13.97
C THR A 60 18.73 1.31 -12.59
N SER A 61 17.99 1.83 -11.60
CA SER A 61 17.75 1.17 -10.30
C SER A 61 16.46 0.35 -10.27
N GLU A 62 15.73 0.27 -11.39
CA GLU A 62 14.47 -0.48 -11.45
C GLU A 62 14.72 -1.99 -11.54
N PRO A 63 14.05 -2.83 -10.74
CA PRO A 63 14.14 -4.28 -10.88
C PRO A 63 13.75 -4.74 -12.28
N LYS A 64 14.46 -5.76 -12.81
CA LYS A 64 14.08 -6.42 -14.06
C LYS A 64 12.69 -7.05 -13.97
N ALA A 65 12.38 -7.65 -12.83
CA ALA A 65 11.11 -8.28 -12.56
C ALA A 65 10.53 -7.72 -11.25
N THR A 66 9.32 -7.17 -11.33
CA THR A 66 8.51 -6.76 -10.18
C THR A 66 7.21 -7.54 -10.20
N LEU A 67 6.98 -8.34 -9.17
CA LEU A 67 5.71 -9.01 -8.92
C LEU A 67 4.87 -8.10 -8.01
N THR A 68 3.68 -7.70 -8.44
CA THR A 68 2.73 -6.96 -7.61
C THR A 68 1.59 -7.89 -7.24
N VAL A 69 1.32 -7.99 -5.94
CA VAL A 69 0.28 -8.89 -5.41
C VAL A 69 -0.67 -8.09 -4.54
N TYR A 70 -1.95 -8.11 -4.92
CA TYR A 70 -3.04 -7.56 -4.12
C TYR A 70 -3.71 -8.68 -3.35
N GLU A 71 -3.76 -8.56 -2.03
CA GLU A 71 -4.22 -9.63 -1.15
C GLU A 71 -5.12 -9.13 -0.02
N ASP A 72 -6.04 -10.01 0.36
CA ASP A 72 -6.88 -9.88 1.56
C ASP A 72 -6.57 -11.06 2.48
N PHE A 73 -6.15 -10.81 3.73
CA PHE A 73 -5.81 -11.86 4.68
C PHE A 73 -6.99 -12.76 5.07
N LEU A 74 -8.21 -12.40 4.72
CA LEU A 74 -9.39 -13.26 4.93
C LEU A 74 -9.75 -14.07 3.67
N CYS A 75 -9.21 -13.70 2.49
CA CYS A 75 -9.55 -14.35 1.23
C CYS A 75 -8.92 -15.75 1.12
N PRO A 76 -9.71 -16.85 1.02
CA PRO A 76 -9.17 -18.21 0.96
C PRO A 76 -8.34 -18.46 -0.31
N PHE A 77 -8.62 -17.76 -1.40
CA PHE A 77 -7.81 -17.86 -2.63
C PHE A 77 -6.43 -17.21 -2.45
N CYS A 78 -6.31 -16.13 -1.64
CA CYS A 78 -5.01 -15.58 -1.26
C CYS A 78 -4.22 -16.56 -0.38
N GLY A 79 -4.88 -17.19 0.60
CA GLY A 79 -4.24 -18.23 1.41
C GLY A 79 -3.72 -19.39 0.56
N ARG A 80 -4.50 -19.83 -0.42
CA ARG A 80 -4.05 -20.86 -1.37
C ARG A 80 -2.88 -20.39 -2.25
N PHE A 81 -2.92 -19.14 -2.72
CA PHE A 81 -1.82 -18.56 -3.50
C PHE A 81 -0.52 -18.56 -2.67
N GLU A 82 -0.54 -18.05 -1.46
CA GLU A 82 0.62 -18.01 -0.59
C GLU A 82 1.11 -19.41 -0.17
N GLN A 83 0.21 -20.36 0.03
CA GLN A 83 0.58 -21.76 0.29
C GLN A 83 1.38 -22.37 -0.87
N VAL A 84 0.98 -22.09 -2.12
CA VAL A 84 1.62 -22.66 -3.32
C VAL A 84 2.87 -21.87 -3.70
N TYR A 85 2.78 -20.54 -3.72
CA TYR A 85 3.81 -19.67 -4.31
C TYR A 85 4.72 -19.00 -3.29
N GLY A 86 4.27 -18.80 -2.04
CA GLY A 86 5.01 -18.09 -1.00
C GLY A 86 6.44 -18.57 -0.81
N PRO A 87 6.72 -19.89 -0.69
CA PRO A 87 8.08 -20.40 -0.60
C PRO A 87 8.95 -20.08 -1.83
N THR A 88 8.37 -20.17 -3.03
CA THR A 88 9.07 -19.85 -4.28
C THR A 88 9.33 -18.35 -4.38
N ILE A 89 8.36 -17.51 -4.06
CA ILE A 89 8.48 -16.05 -4.03
C ILE A 89 9.57 -15.64 -3.04
N GLY A 90 9.55 -16.17 -1.82
CA GLY A 90 10.57 -15.90 -0.80
C GLY A 90 11.99 -16.24 -1.27
N LYS A 91 12.16 -17.38 -1.97
CA LYS A 91 13.43 -17.76 -2.57
C LYS A 91 13.84 -16.79 -3.68
N LEU A 92 12.93 -16.41 -4.57
CA LEU A 92 13.19 -15.46 -5.65
C LEU A 92 13.61 -14.08 -5.14
N ILE A 93 13.02 -13.60 -4.05
CA ILE A 93 13.43 -12.38 -3.36
C ILE A 93 14.88 -12.53 -2.84
N THR A 94 15.15 -13.60 -2.09
CA THR A 94 16.47 -13.85 -1.49
C THR A 94 17.56 -13.99 -2.54
N ASP A 95 17.26 -14.64 -3.67
CA ASP A 95 18.17 -14.81 -4.80
C ASP A 95 18.37 -13.50 -5.62
N GLY A 96 17.66 -12.41 -5.28
CA GLY A 96 17.71 -11.14 -6.00
C GLY A 96 17.11 -11.20 -7.40
N ARG A 97 16.23 -12.14 -7.68
CA ARG A 97 15.63 -12.37 -9.01
C ARG A 97 14.37 -11.53 -9.24
N VAL A 98 13.67 -11.15 -8.17
CA VAL A 98 12.41 -10.40 -8.23
C VAL A 98 12.34 -9.41 -7.06
N ALA A 99 11.75 -8.25 -7.30
CA ALA A 99 11.15 -7.43 -6.26
C ALA A 99 9.66 -7.76 -6.15
N VAL A 100 9.12 -7.78 -4.96
CA VAL A 100 7.68 -8.03 -4.75
C VAL A 100 7.07 -6.84 -4.05
N ASP A 101 5.97 -6.34 -4.62
CA ASP A 101 5.15 -5.27 -4.07
C ASP A 101 3.82 -5.85 -3.58
N TYR A 102 3.71 -6.06 -2.27
CA TYR A 102 2.47 -6.48 -1.63
C TYR A 102 1.57 -5.29 -1.33
N THR A 103 0.32 -5.38 -1.72
CA THR A 103 -0.72 -4.38 -1.42
C THR A 103 -1.88 -5.05 -0.69
N MET A 104 -1.97 -4.78 0.61
CA MET A 104 -3.08 -5.31 1.41
C MET A 104 -4.35 -4.52 1.11
N VAL A 105 -5.41 -5.25 0.78
CA VAL A 105 -6.74 -4.71 0.48
C VAL A 105 -7.79 -5.41 1.34
N SER A 106 -9.00 -4.89 1.36
CA SER A 106 -10.12 -5.48 2.09
C SER A 106 -11.34 -5.62 1.19
N ILE A 107 -11.42 -6.76 0.48
CA ILE A 107 -12.62 -7.12 -0.30
C ILE A 107 -13.66 -7.74 0.63
N LEU A 108 -13.25 -8.67 1.49
CA LEU A 108 -14.16 -9.39 2.38
C LEU A 108 -14.60 -8.58 3.61
N GLY A 109 -13.91 -7.47 3.90
CA GLY A 109 -14.33 -6.53 4.95
C GLY A 109 -15.55 -5.69 4.58
N ARG A 110 -15.90 -5.59 3.31
CA ARG A 110 -17.13 -4.94 2.81
C ARG A 110 -17.35 -3.53 3.34
N GLY A 111 -16.29 -2.77 3.55
CA GLY A 111 -16.34 -1.40 4.07
C GLY A 111 -16.36 -1.27 5.59
N ASP A 112 -16.33 -2.38 6.34
CA ASP A 112 -16.26 -2.37 7.80
C ASP A 112 -14.81 -2.22 8.27
N LEU A 113 -14.49 -1.07 8.87
CA LEU A 113 -13.17 -0.76 9.43
C LEU A 113 -12.76 -1.68 10.60
N THR A 114 -13.72 -2.39 11.20
CA THR A 114 -13.47 -3.32 12.31
C THR A 114 -13.31 -4.78 11.87
N SER A 115 -13.54 -5.06 10.57
CA SER A 115 -13.38 -6.40 10.01
C SER A 115 -11.95 -6.91 10.15
N TYR A 116 -11.79 -8.23 10.25
CA TYR A 116 -10.46 -8.86 10.28
C TYR A 116 -9.64 -8.52 9.03
N SER A 117 -10.25 -8.52 7.85
CA SER A 117 -9.66 -8.12 6.57
C SER A 117 -8.94 -6.78 6.66
N VAL A 118 -9.63 -5.74 7.19
CA VAL A 118 -9.07 -4.40 7.38
C VAL A 118 -8.00 -4.40 8.48
N ARG A 119 -8.28 -5.02 9.63
CA ARG A 119 -7.36 -4.99 10.79
C ARG A 119 -6.05 -5.71 10.50
N ALA A 120 -6.11 -6.90 9.90
CA ALA A 120 -4.93 -7.68 9.53
C ALA A 120 -4.10 -6.94 8.44
N GLY A 121 -4.76 -6.38 7.42
CA GLY A 121 -4.10 -5.56 6.40
C GLY A 121 -3.41 -4.33 6.99
N ALA A 122 -4.10 -3.61 7.91
CA ALA A 122 -3.52 -2.45 8.60
C ALA A 122 -2.33 -2.84 9.48
N ALA A 123 -2.41 -3.98 10.19
CA ALA A 123 -1.32 -4.50 11.00
C ALA A 123 -0.08 -4.83 10.14
N ALA A 124 -0.26 -5.38 8.94
CA ALA A 124 0.82 -5.65 8.01
C ALA A 124 1.61 -4.39 7.63
N TYR A 125 0.94 -3.27 7.39
CA TYR A 125 1.60 -1.99 7.14
C TYR A 125 2.33 -1.46 8.38
N CYS A 126 1.78 -1.63 9.58
CA CYS A 126 2.45 -1.27 10.82
C CYS A 126 3.76 -2.05 11.02
N VAL A 127 3.73 -3.35 10.74
CA VAL A 127 4.92 -4.21 10.84
C VAL A 127 5.94 -3.86 9.77
N ALA A 128 5.50 -3.63 8.53
CA ALA A 128 6.39 -3.26 7.42
C ALA A 128 7.10 -1.93 7.62
N ASP A 129 6.43 -0.94 8.24
CA ASP A 129 7.03 0.35 8.59
C ASP A 129 8.16 0.20 9.62
N ALA A 130 8.05 -0.78 10.51
CA ALA A 130 9.04 -1.02 11.53
C ALA A 130 10.20 -1.90 11.03
N ASP A 131 9.87 -2.98 10.30
CA ASP A 131 10.85 -3.95 9.80
C ASP A 131 10.24 -4.79 8.66
N THR A 132 10.78 -4.66 7.45
CA THR A 132 10.31 -5.41 6.27
C THR A 132 10.59 -6.91 6.36
N ALA A 133 11.65 -7.33 7.06
CA ALA A 133 11.92 -8.74 7.28
C ALA A 133 10.94 -9.35 8.29
N ALA A 134 10.55 -8.59 9.31
CA ALA A 134 9.45 -8.98 10.21
C ALA A 134 8.12 -9.04 9.45
N PHE A 135 7.86 -8.09 8.54
CA PHE A 135 6.67 -8.15 7.69
C PHE A 135 6.61 -9.45 6.88
N GLN A 136 7.70 -9.88 6.24
CA GLN A 136 7.71 -11.11 5.45
C GLN A 136 7.31 -12.33 6.29
N ARG A 137 7.82 -12.42 7.53
CA ARG A 137 7.47 -13.49 8.47
C ARG A 137 6.04 -13.37 8.98
N PHE A 138 5.59 -12.15 9.29
CA PHE A 138 4.23 -11.86 9.74
C PHE A 138 3.19 -12.21 8.68
N HIS A 139 3.42 -11.78 7.44
CA HIS A 139 2.59 -12.09 6.27
C HIS A 139 2.42 -13.60 6.09
N ALA A 140 3.53 -14.35 6.06
CA ALA A 140 3.50 -15.80 5.95
C ALA A 140 2.77 -16.46 7.13
N ALA A 141 2.95 -15.96 8.36
CA ALA A 141 2.29 -16.50 9.55
C ALA A 141 0.77 -16.26 9.53
N LEU A 142 0.31 -15.09 9.08
CA LEU A 142 -1.13 -14.81 8.97
C LEU A 142 -1.82 -15.72 7.95
N PHE A 143 -1.20 -15.98 6.80
CA PHE A 143 -1.76 -16.91 5.83
C PHE A 143 -1.65 -18.38 6.28
N ALA A 144 -0.59 -18.76 6.99
CA ALA A 144 -0.47 -20.10 7.55
C ALA A 144 -1.52 -20.42 8.63
N HIS A 145 -2.04 -19.39 9.32
CA HIS A 145 -3.08 -19.48 10.34
C HIS A 145 -4.34 -18.70 9.94
N GLN A 146 -4.61 -18.62 8.65
CA GLN A 146 -5.75 -17.87 8.12
C GLN A 146 -7.05 -18.39 8.72
N PRO A 147 -7.89 -17.51 9.30
CA PRO A 147 -9.21 -17.93 9.76
C PRO A 147 -10.12 -18.27 8.58
N ASP A 148 -11.08 -19.15 8.81
CA ASP A 148 -12.14 -19.43 7.85
C ASP A 148 -13.00 -18.16 7.66
N GLU A 149 -13.29 -17.80 6.41
CA GLU A 149 -14.09 -16.60 6.08
C GLU A 149 -15.51 -16.62 6.65
N SER A 150 -16.03 -17.82 6.97
CA SER A 150 -17.34 -18.02 7.59
C SER A 150 -17.30 -18.10 9.13
N ALA A 151 -16.12 -17.92 9.74
CA ALA A 151 -15.98 -17.98 11.18
C ALA A 151 -16.86 -16.93 11.89
N GLN A 152 -17.38 -17.28 13.07
CA GLN A 152 -18.19 -16.37 13.88
C GLN A 152 -17.34 -15.37 14.67
N THR A 153 -16.06 -15.69 14.87
CA THR A 153 -15.09 -14.83 15.57
C THR A 153 -13.76 -14.84 14.84
N PHE A 154 -13.08 -13.73 14.88
CA PHE A 154 -11.78 -13.52 14.24
C PHE A 154 -10.75 -13.05 15.27
N PRO A 155 -9.44 -13.30 15.03
CA PRO A 155 -8.38 -12.80 15.88
C PRO A 155 -8.54 -11.31 16.20
N ALA A 156 -8.37 -10.93 17.47
CA ALA A 156 -8.43 -9.55 17.93
C ALA A 156 -7.11 -8.81 17.61
N ASP A 157 -7.08 -7.48 17.84
CA ASP A 157 -5.87 -6.69 17.59
C ASP A 157 -4.70 -7.14 18.47
N ASP A 158 -4.96 -7.53 19.71
CA ASP A 158 -3.92 -8.05 20.61
C ASP A 158 -3.28 -9.34 20.07
N GLU A 159 -4.06 -10.19 19.43
CA GLU A 159 -3.54 -11.39 18.79
C GLU A 159 -2.70 -11.06 17.55
N LEU A 160 -3.07 -10.02 16.79
CA LEU A 160 -2.25 -9.50 15.69
C LEU A 160 -0.93 -8.91 16.21
N VAL A 161 -0.95 -8.19 17.33
CA VAL A 161 0.26 -7.68 18.00
C VAL A 161 1.17 -8.83 18.42
N GLU A 162 0.62 -9.88 19.03
CA GLU A 162 1.41 -11.07 19.43
C GLU A 162 2.00 -11.80 18.22
N GLN A 163 1.26 -11.91 17.12
CA GLN A 163 1.81 -12.49 15.88
C GLN A 163 2.92 -11.61 15.30
N ALA A 164 2.78 -10.28 15.33
CA ALA A 164 3.80 -9.36 14.89
C ALA A 164 5.10 -9.50 15.72
N LYS A 165 4.99 -9.58 17.04
CA LYS A 165 6.13 -9.82 17.95
C LYS A 165 6.80 -11.17 17.67
N LYS A 166 6.03 -12.24 17.49
CA LYS A 166 6.55 -13.57 17.11
C LYS A 166 7.29 -13.53 15.76
N ALA A 167 6.84 -12.69 14.86
CA ALA A 167 7.51 -12.42 13.59
C ALA A 167 8.78 -11.56 13.74
N GLY A 168 9.09 -11.06 14.93
CA GLY A 168 10.28 -10.27 15.23
C GLY A 168 10.09 -8.76 15.04
N ALA A 169 8.85 -8.28 14.98
CA ALA A 169 8.58 -6.84 14.98
C ALA A 169 8.87 -6.24 16.37
N PRO A 170 9.35 -4.99 16.46
CA PRO A 170 9.59 -4.32 17.73
C PRO A 170 8.27 -4.02 18.45
N ASP A 171 8.33 -3.83 19.79
CA ASP A 171 7.14 -3.56 20.61
C ASP A 171 6.37 -2.29 20.18
N SER A 172 7.05 -1.35 19.55
CA SER A 172 6.43 -0.12 19.04
C SER A 172 5.34 -0.30 18.00
N VAL A 173 5.21 -1.50 17.39
CA VAL A 173 4.12 -1.79 16.45
C VAL A 173 2.75 -1.90 17.14
N ALA A 174 2.72 -2.17 18.45
CA ALA A 174 1.48 -2.37 19.20
C ALA A 174 0.55 -1.14 19.11
N ASP A 175 1.06 0.05 19.36
CA ASP A 175 0.27 1.30 19.29
C ASP A 175 -0.24 1.58 17.87
N CYS A 176 0.54 1.24 16.85
CA CYS A 176 0.14 1.38 15.45
C CYS A 176 -1.02 0.44 15.10
N ILE A 177 -0.93 -0.82 15.53
CA ILE A 177 -1.94 -1.87 15.24
C ILE A 177 -3.23 -1.56 15.98
N THR A 178 -3.18 -1.37 17.30
CA THR A 178 -4.36 -1.13 18.14
C THR A 178 -4.99 0.25 17.85
N GLY A 179 -4.17 1.25 17.53
CA GLY A 179 -4.62 2.57 17.10
C GLY A 179 -5.22 2.59 15.68
N GLY A 180 -5.09 1.52 14.90
CA GLY A 180 -5.72 1.38 13.58
C GLY A 180 -5.18 2.33 12.51
N LYS A 181 -3.92 2.75 12.60
CA LYS A 181 -3.28 3.78 11.74
C LYS A 181 -3.58 3.61 10.24
N TYR A 182 -3.65 2.39 9.73
CA TYR A 182 -3.80 2.11 8.29
C TYR A 182 -5.16 1.56 7.89
N ARG A 183 -6.16 1.51 8.79
CA ARG A 183 -7.47 0.92 8.50
C ARG A 183 -8.18 1.61 7.34
N ASP A 184 -8.22 2.94 7.33
CA ASP A 184 -8.87 3.70 6.24
C ASP A 184 -8.19 3.46 4.89
N MET A 185 -6.84 3.40 4.86
CA MET A 185 -6.09 3.09 3.65
C MET A 185 -6.45 1.71 3.11
N VAL A 186 -6.40 0.66 3.94
CA VAL A 186 -6.73 -0.72 3.55
C VAL A 186 -8.20 -0.84 3.13
N ASN A 187 -9.11 -0.20 3.86
CA ASN A 187 -10.54 -0.23 3.53
C ASN A 187 -10.85 0.44 2.19
N SER A 188 -10.13 1.49 1.83
CA SER A 188 -10.30 2.19 0.55
C SER A 188 -9.46 1.61 -0.59
N ALA A 189 -8.58 0.65 -0.30
CA ALA A 189 -7.56 0.15 -1.23
C ALA A 189 -8.14 -0.48 -2.50
N VAL A 190 -9.23 -1.24 -2.41
CA VAL A 190 -9.92 -1.83 -3.57
C VAL A 190 -10.35 -0.73 -4.55
N LYS A 191 -10.99 0.34 -4.05
CA LYS A 191 -11.43 1.47 -4.87
C LYS A 191 -10.23 2.24 -5.46
N SER A 192 -9.18 2.43 -4.67
CA SER A 192 -8.01 3.21 -5.08
C SER A 192 -7.14 2.47 -6.09
N SER A 193 -7.07 1.14 -6.02
CA SER A 193 -6.29 0.31 -6.95
C SER A 193 -7.04 -0.05 -8.24
N GLY A 194 -8.37 0.01 -8.22
CA GLY A 194 -9.22 -0.40 -9.33
C GLY A 194 -9.34 -1.91 -9.53
N ILE A 195 -8.79 -2.74 -8.60
CA ILE A 195 -8.97 -4.20 -8.65
C ILE A 195 -10.39 -4.58 -8.23
N ASN A 196 -10.83 -5.77 -8.64
CA ASN A 196 -12.17 -6.29 -8.31
C ASN A 196 -12.15 -7.70 -7.70
N SER A 197 -10.98 -8.32 -7.58
CA SER A 197 -10.80 -9.65 -7.01
C SER A 197 -9.45 -9.80 -6.32
N THR A 198 -9.32 -10.79 -5.42
CA THR A 198 -8.06 -11.19 -4.79
C THR A 198 -7.87 -12.70 -4.85
N PRO A 199 -6.62 -13.18 -4.99
CA PRO A 199 -5.45 -12.35 -5.27
C PRO A 199 -5.51 -11.78 -6.70
N THR A 200 -4.98 -10.56 -6.90
CA THR A 200 -4.63 -10.04 -8.24
C THR A 200 -3.11 -10.02 -8.33
N VAL A 201 -2.57 -10.65 -9.38
CA VAL A 201 -1.12 -10.87 -9.52
C VAL A 201 -0.62 -10.27 -10.82
N LEU A 202 0.27 -9.28 -10.72
CA LEU A 202 0.85 -8.62 -11.89
C LEU A 202 2.36 -8.86 -11.95
N LEU A 203 2.90 -9.10 -13.12
CA LEU A 203 4.34 -9.14 -13.39
C LEU A 203 4.72 -7.97 -14.30
N ASN A 204 5.54 -7.05 -13.81
CA ASN A 204 5.87 -5.80 -14.50
C ASN A 204 4.62 -5.03 -14.97
N GLY A 205 3.54 -5.05 -14.18
CA GLY A 205 2.27 -4.39 -14.47
C GLY A 205 1.32 -5.18 -15.38
N THR A 206 1.75 -6.32 -15.93
CA THR A 206 0.88 -7.20 -16.74
C THR A 206 0.22 -8.23 -15.84
N ASP A 207 -1.11 -8.38 -15.94
CA ASP A 207 -1.85 -9.40 -15.19
C ASP A 207 -1.45 -10.81 -15.66
N ILE A 208 -1.02 -11.63 -14.71
CA ILE A 208 -0.66 -13.03 -14.91
C ILE A 208 -1.57 -13.99 -14.12
N GLY A 209 -2.70 -13.48 -13.60
CA GLY A 209 -3.63 -14.24 -12.76
C GLY A 209 -4.06 -15.53 -13.40
N ASP A 210 -4.48 -15.52 -14.67
CA ASP A 210 -4.89 -16.73 -15.37
C ASP A 210 -3.78 -17.79 -15.40
N ALA A 211 -2.55 -17.39 -15.61
CA ALA A 211 -1.42 -18.32 -15.70
C ALA A 211 -1.08 -18.97 -14.35
N VAL A 212 -1.28 -18.25 -13.22
CA VAL A 212 -0.84 -18.74 -11.90
C VAL A 212 -2.00 -19.19 -11.00
N LEU A 213 -3.25 -18.78 -11.26
CA LEU A 213 -4.38 -19.10 -10.38
C LEU A 213 -5.26 -20.24 -10.88
N LEU A 214 -5.38 -20.46 -12.20
CA LEU A 214 -6.23 -21.51 -12.76
C LEU A 214 -5.70 -22.92 -12.45
N HIS A 215 -4.40 -23.10 -12.57
CA HIS A 215 -3.69 -24.35 -12.27
C HIS A 215 -2.47 -24.05 -11.39
N PRO A 216 -2.66 -23.84 -10.08
CA PRO A 216 -1.59 -23.41 -9.19
C PRO A 216 -0.44 -24.40 -9.13
N ASP A 217 0.72 -23.98 -9.66
CA ASP A 217 1.98 -24.72 -9.67
C ASP A 217 3.14 -23.70 -9.59
N PRO A 218 4.09 -23.85 -8.66
CA PRO A 218 5.27 -22.97 -8.59
C PRO A 218 6.00 -22.79 -9.93
N GLN A 219 5.98 -23.80 -10.81
CA GLN A 219 6.58 -23.74 -12.13
C GLN A 219 5.90 -22.69 -13.03
N ALA A 220 4.58 -22.50 -12.91
CA ALA A 220 3.86 -21.49 -13.69
C ALA A 220 4.44 -20.08 -13.47
N LEU A 221 4.70 -19.71 -12.20
CA LEU A 221 5.32 -18.41 -11.88
C LEU A 221 6.76 -18.32 -12.44
N LEU A 222 7.54 -19.41 -12.32
CA LEU A 222 8.91 -19.44 -12.86
C LEU A 222 8.94 -19.27 -14.37
N ASP A 223 7.96 -19.81 -15.09
CA ASP A 223 7.84 -19.68 -16.53
C ASP A 223 7.46 -18.25 -16.95
N GLN A 224 6.58 -17.58 -16.21
CA GLN A 224 6.31 -16.15 -16.42
C GLN A 224 7.56 -15.29 -16.23
N LEU A 225 8.37 -15.59 -15.20
CA LEU A 225 9.61 -14.86 -14.93
C LEU A 225 10.69 -15.05 -16.00
N LYS A 226 10.77 -16.22 -16.66
CA LYS A 226 11.71 -16.44 -17.77
C LYS A 226 11.45 -15.47 -18.93
N ASN A 227 10.19 -15.15 -19.19
CA ASN A 227 9.79 -14.28 -20.31
C ASN A 227 10.22 -12.81 -20.10
N VAL A 228 10.49 -12.38 -18.86
CA VAL A 228 10.84 -10.98 -18.54
C VAL A 228 12.29 -10.82 -18.07
N SER A 229 13.03 -11.94 -17.89
CA SER A 229 14.43 -11.93 -17.39
C SER A 229 15.46 -12.06 -18.52
N GLY A 230 15.02 -12.23 -19.77
CA GLY A 230 15.86 -12.39 -20.97
C GLY A 230 16.57 -11.12 -21.41
#